data_ecefc935b447be217b65f20604c86d91
#
_entry.id   ecefc935b447be217b65f20604c86d91
#
_cell.length_a   1.000
_cell.length_b   1.000
_cell.length_c   1.000
_cell.angle_alpha   90.00
_cell.angle_beta   90.00
_cell.angle_gamma   90.00
#
_symmetry.space_group_name_H-M   'P 1'
#
loop_
_entity.id
_entity.type
_entity.pdbx_description
1 polymer ?
#
loop_
_entity_poly.entity_id
_entity_poly.type
_entity_poly.pdbx_seq_one_letter_code
_entity_poly.pdbx_strand_id
1 'polypeptide(L)'
;KVGDRKKLDSFLGWLSQKSGFTSFEEDGITFLANTQGADMPVVAYDETALLVYTAPVDNDQAKAAAKKLFAQKKTESLMGNSQLAQAIERPSDMKFVMDYGSVMAVAGEQIGTAGLSGFEFLNKMSMAMPVDFEKGKIVAEARILFSDKEAEKQYMEMVAAQRKMDGDFLKMLPAENVATLAGSMDGTRTYEMLQKIPMYSMVFAMAPQVKPIMEAIDGDIALSFHGMTDNGRMPELSLIAELKDPAIM
;
A
#
# COMPACT_ATOMS: atom_id res chain seq x y z
N LYS A 1 2.69 21.33 9.97
CA LYS A 1 2.78 22.76 10.33
C LYS A 1 3.96 23.38 9.59
N VAL A 2 3.71 24.48 8.86
CA VAL A 2 4.78 25.22 8.18
C VAL A 2 5.63 25.90 9.27
N GLY A 3 6.88 25.45 9.42
CA GLY A 3 7.77 25.92 10.49
C GLY A 3 8.36 27.32 10.25
N ASP A 4 8.64 27.64 8.98
CA ASP A 4 9.19 28.94 8.57
C ASP A 4 8.60 29.34 7.22
N ARG A 5 7.58 30.17 7.25
CA ARG A 5 6.87 30.65 6.06
C ARG A 5 7.80 31.37 5.07
N LYS A 6 8.73 32.20 5.58
CA LYS A 6 9.62 32.97 4.69
C LYS A 6 10.56 32.05 3.91
N LYS A 7 11.09 31.01 4.55
CA LYS A 7 11.91 30.01 3.85
C LYS A 7 11.12 29.21 2.83
N LEU A 8 9.88 28.84 3.17
CA LEU A 8 8.99 28.15 2.25
C LEU A 8 8.70 29.03 1.02
N ASP A 9 8.30 30.29 1.23
CA ASP A 9 8.01 31.25 0.15
C ASP A 9 9.23 31.45 -0.74
N SER A 10 10.44 31.57 -0.15
CA SER A 10 11.69 31.70 -0.91
C SER A 10 12.00 30.46 -1.73
N PHE A 11 11.82 29.27 -1.18
CA PHE A 11 12.02 28.00 -1.88
C PHE A 11 11.01 27.82 -3.02
N LEU A 12 9.75 28.07 -2.76
CA LEU A 12 8.69 27.94 -3.76
C LEU A 12 8.80 28.99 -4.86
N GLY A 13 9.22 30.22 -4.51
CA GLY A 13 9.54 31.27 -5.48
C GLY A 13 10.70 30.87 -6.41
N TRP A 14 11.77 30.26 -5.86
CA TRP A 14 12.85 29.71 -6.64
C TRP A 14 12.38 28.56 -7.55
N LEU A 15 11.55 27.64 -7.03
CA LEU A 15 10.97 26.55 -7.81
C LEU A 15 10.12 27.07 -8.96
N SER A 16 9.28 28.06 -8.71
CA SER A 16 8.44 28.72 -9.71
C SER A 16 9.25 29.25 -10.89
N GLN A 17 10.36 29.94 -10.61
CA GLN A 17 11.23 30.51 -11.63
C GLN A 17 11.92 29.43 -12.48
N LYS A 18 12.22 28.27 -11.92
CA LYS A 18 12.95 27.18 -12.59
C LYS A 18 12.06 26.21 -13.37
N SER A 19 10.80 26.05 -12.95
CA SER A 19 9.92 24.97 -13.40
C SER A 19 8.68 25.44 -14.16
N GLY A 20 8.56 26.75 -14.46
CA GLY A 20 7.42 27.29 -15.21
C GLY A 20 6.10 27.30 -14.41
N PHE A 21 6.18 27.21 -13.08
CA PHE A 21 5.01 27.35 -12.21
C PHE A 21 4.62 28.83 -12.07
N THR A 22 3.34 29.10 -12.07
CA THR A 22 2.76 30.42 -11.76
C THR A 22 2.20 30.38 -10.35
N SER A 23 2.54 31.39 -9.54
CA SER A 23 2.00 31.57 -8.20
C SER A 23 0.81 32.52 -8.23
N PHE A 24 -0.26 32.17 -7.51
CA PHE A 24 -1.43 33.02 -7.28
C PHE A 24 -2.03 32.72 -5.91
N GLU A 25 -2.73 33.68 -5.35
CA GLU A 25 -3.37 33.55 -4.04
C GLU A 25 -4.90 33.64 -4.19
N GLU A 26 -5.60 32.75 -3.51
CA GLU A 26 -7.05 32.70 -3.48
C GLU A 26 -7.55 32.17 -2.13
N ASP A 27 -8.45 32.90 -1.46
CA ASP A 27 -9.01 32.54 -0.16
C ASP A 27 -7.95 32.29 0.96
N GLY A 28 -6.83 33.01 0.93
CA GLY A 28 -5.72 32.83 1.88
C GLY A 28 -4.84 31.60 1.63
N ILE A 29 -5.08 30.89 0.53
CA ILE A 29 -4.27 29.77 0.08
C ILE A 29 -3.41 30.23 -1.10
N THR A 30 -2.10 30.02 -1.02
CA THR A 30 -1.19 30.23 -2.14
C THR A 30 -1.08 28.95 -2.96
N PHE A 31 -1.30 29.07 -4.27
CA PHE A 31 -1.20 28.00 -5.23
C PHE A 31 0.02 28.20 -6.13
N LEU A 32 0.66 27.11 -6.48
CA LEU A 32 1.66 27.02 -7.54
C LEU A 32 1.17 25.98 -8.53
N ALA A 33 0.88 26.40 -9.74
CA ALA A 33 0.42 25.53 -10.80
C ALA A 33 1.25 25.76 -12.08
N ASN A 34 1.53 24.69 -12.80
CA ASN A 34 2.14 24.79 -14.11
C ASN A 34 1.06 25.14 -15.14
N THR A 35 1.27 26.20 -15.88
CA THR A 35 0.34 26.67 -16.93
C THR A 35 0.54 25.96 -18.27
N GLN A 36 1.56 25.09 -18.39
CA GLN A 36 1.94 24.47 -19.65
C GLN A 36 1.45 23.01 -19.82
N GLY A 37 0.82 22.39 -18.81
CA GLY A 37 0.34 21.02 -18.91
C GLY A 37 -0.62 20.61 -17.80
N ALA A 38 -1.62 19.77 -18.15
CA ALA A 38 -2.64 19.27 -17.22
C ALA A 38 -2.14 18.20 -16.24
N ASP A 39 -0.97 17.59 -16.51
CA ASP A 39 -0.45 16.45 -15.74
C ASP A 39 0.57 16.83 -14.65
N MET A 40 0.69 18.13 -14.36
CA MET A 40 1.67 18.61 -13.38
C MET A 40 1.02 18.79 -12.00
N PRO A 41 1.76 18.51 -10.93
CA PRO A 41 1.25 18.68 -9.58
C PRO A 41 0.89 20.15 -9.30
N VAL A 42 -0.20 20.36 -8.56
CA VAL A 42 -0.53 21.64 -7.94
C VAL A 42 -0.02 21.63 -6.52
N VAL A 43 0.79 22.62 -6.16
CA VAL A 43 1.22 22.85 -4.79
C VAL A 43 0.30 23.94 -4.20
N ALA A 44 -0.32 23.64 -3.08
CA ALA A 44 -1.16 24.59 -2.36
C ALA A 44 -0.69 24.69 -0.91
N TYR A 45 -0.64 25.89 -0.35
CA TYR A 45 -0.20 26.05 1.04
C TYR A 45 -0.83 27.28 1.69
N ASP A 46 -1.02 27.18 3.00
CA ASP A 46 -1.41 28.27 3.88
C ASP A 46 -0.42 28.42 5.05
N GLU A 47 -0.83 29.07 6.15
CA GLU A 47 -0.01 29.21 7.34
C GLU A 47 0.16 27.89 8.12
N THR A 48 -0.70 26.91 7.87
CA THR A 48 -0.79 25.67 8.67
C THR A 48 -0.23 24.45 7.95
N ALA A 49 -0.40 24.36 6.63
CA ALA A 49 -0.10 23.17 5.87
C ALA A 49 0.43 23.47 4.46
N LEU A 50 1.16 22.51 3.92
CA LEU A 50 1.55 22.41 2.52
C LEU A 50 0.92 21.14 1.93
N LEU A 51 0.24 21.28 0.82
CA LEU A 51 -0.36 20.19 0.04
C LEU A 51 0.32 20.12 -1.33
N VAL A 52 0.71 18.92 -1.75
CA VAL A 52 1.06 18.63 -3.14
C VAL A 52 -0.01 17.71 -3.69
N TYR A 53 -0.75 18.17 -4.68
CA TYR A 53 -1.85 17.44 -5.29
C TYR A 53 -1.49 17.04 -6.72
N THR A 54 -1.52 15.75 -7.00
CA THR A 54 -1.25 15.17 -8.32
C THR A 54 -2.47 14.38 -8.75
N ALA A 55 -3.09 14.79 -9.86
CA ALA A 55 -4.16 14.04 -10.50
C ALA A 55 -4.20 14.43 -12.00
N PRO A 56 -4.70 13.56 -12.86
CA PRO A 56 -4.91 13.88 -14.27
C PRO A 56 -6.17 14.77 -14.45
N VAL A 57 -6.14 15.95 -13.85
CA VAL A 57 -7.23 16.92 -13.85
C VAL A 57 -6.69 18.30 -14.20
N ASP A 58 -7.54 19.17 -14.70
CA ASP A 58 -7.16 20.56 -14.97
C ASP A 58 -6.87 21.34 -13.67
N ASN A 59 -6.23 22.50 -13.83
CA ASN A 59 -5.82 23.33 -12.69
C ASN A 59 -7.01 23.81 -11.85
N ASP A 60 -8.19 24.03 -12.42
CA ASP A 60 -9.36 24.51 -11.67
C ASP A 60 -9.96 23.39 -10.81
N GLN A 61 -10.00 22.17 -11.34
CA GLN A 61 -10.39 20.99 -10.57
C GLN A 61 -9.38 20.69 -9.44
N ALA A 62 -8.08 20.80 -9.71
CA ALA A 62 -7.03 20.63 -8.71
C ALA A 62 -7.12 21.70 -7.60
N LYS A 63 -7.38 22.96 -7.94
CA LYS A 63 -7.62 24.03 -6.97
C LYS A 63 -8.85 23.76 -6.11
N ALA A 64 -9.96 23.37 -6.73
CA ALA A 64 -11.18 23.03 -6.00
C ALA A 64 -10.96 21.87 -5.02
N ALA A 65 -10.24 20.83 -5.42
CA ALA A 65 -9.88 19.71 -4.57
C ALA A 65 -8.99 20.16 -3.40
N ALA A 66 -7.98 21.00 -3.66
CA ALA A 66 -7.11 21.53 -2.62
C ALA A 66 -7.88 22.38 -1.62
N LYS A 67 -8.73 23.31 -2.08
CA LYS A 67 -9.60 24.11 -1.19
C LYS A 67 -10.49 23.24 -0.31
N LYS A 68 -11.08 22.18 -0.88
CA LYS A 68 -11.89 21.22 -0.11
C LYS A 68 -11.08 20.55 0.98
N LEU A 69 -9.83 20.16 0.70
CA LEU A 69 -8.93 19.52 1.69
C LEU A 69 -8.55 20.50 2.81
N PHE A 70 -8.23 21.76 2.50
CA PHE A 70 -7.93 22.78 3.53
C PHE A 70 -9.15 23.12 4.39
N ALA A 71 -10.36 23.13 3.81
CA ALA A 71 -11.61 23.40 4.52
C ALA A 71 -12.18 22.17 5.25
N GLN A 72 -11.57 21.00 5.12
CA GLN A 72 -12.09 19.75 5.63
C GLN A 72 -12.18 19.75 7.17
N LYS A 73 -13.34 19.40 7.69
CA LYS A 73 -13.55 19.26 9.14
C LYS A 73 -12.91 17.97 9.64
N LYS A 74 -12.49 17.96 10.92
CA LYS A 74 -11.92 16.78 11.57
C LYS A 74 -12.82 15.53 11.41
N THR A 75 -14.13 15.68 11.50
CA THR A 75 -15.11 14.59 11.36
C THR A 75 -15.22 14.03 9.94
N GLU A 76 -14.78 14.76 8.94
CA GLU A 76 -14.77 14.38 7.52
C GLU A 76 -13.41 13.85 7.08
N SER A 77 -12.40 13.97 7.95
CA SER A 77 -11.03 13.50 7.71
C SER A 77 -10.81 12.07 8.25
N LEU A 78 -9.62 11.52 8.02
CA LEU A 78 -9.21 10.25 8.64
C LEU A 78 -9.36 10.26 10.17
N MET A 79 -9.28 11.45 10.81
CA MET A 79 -9.49 11.62 12.25
C MET A 79 -10.96 11.49 12.67
N GLY A 80 -11.90 11.45 11.74
CA GLY A 80 -13.30 11.10 11.99
C GLY A 80 -13.52 9.62 12.25
N ASN A 81 -12.62 8.76 11.74
CA ASN A 81 -12.59 7.35 12.09
C ASN A 81 -11.82 7.18 13.42
N SER A 82 -12.56 6.83 14.49
CA SER A 82 -11.98 6.75 15.84
C SER A 82 -10.85 5.74 15.99
N GLN A 83 -10.89 4.63 15.27
CA GLN A 83 -9.85 3.60 15.30
C GLN A 83 -8.57 4.11 14.60
N LEU A 84 -8.71 4.69 13.41
CA LEU A 84 -7.58 5.32 12.72
C LEU A 84 -7.03 6.48 13.52
N ALA A 85 -7.87 7.35 14.07
CA ALA A 85 -7.45 8.45 14.93
C ALA A 85 -6.56 7.96 16.07
N GLN A 86 -7.00 6.94 16.81
CA GLN A 86 -6.24 6.36 17.91
C GLN A 86 -4.89 5.76 17.42
N ALA A 87 -4.87 5.07 16.28
CA ALA A 87 -3.65 4.48 15.75
C ALA A 87 -2.62 5.51 15.29
N ILE A 88 -3.08 6.69 14.81
CA ILE A 88 -2.21 7.76 14.32
C ILE A 88 -1.95 8.87 15.34
N GLU A 89 -2.58 8.84 16.52
CA GLU A 89 -2.31 9.83 17.60
C GLU A 89 -0.89 9.71 18.18
N ARG A 90 -0.32 8.50 18.20
CA ARG A 90 1.05 8.30 18.67
C ARG A 90 2.01 9.19 17.87
N PRO A 91 2.84 10.02 18.52
CA PRO A 91 3.92 10.74 17.85
C PRO A 91 4.86 9.77 17.10
N SER A 92 5.21 10.09 15.89
CA SER A 92 6.19 9.37 15.06
C SER A 92 6.74 10.30 13.99
N ASP A 93 7.90 9.99 13.45
CA ASP A 93 8.55 10.83 12.44
C ASP A 93 7.77 10.83 11.12
N MET A 94 7.25 9.66 10.73
CA MET A 94 6.36 9.50 9.58
C MET A 94 5.18 8.61 9.93
N LYS A 95 4.08 8.76 9.18
CA LYS A 95 2.89 7.90 9.29
C LYS A 95 2.42 7.53 7.91
N PHE A 96 2.29 6.24 7.69
CA PHE A 96 1.60 5.70 6.53
C PHE A 96 0.22 5.24 6.96
N VAL A 97 -0.81 5.66 6.23
CA VAL A 97 -2.21 5.28 6.52
C VAL A 97 -2.86 4.83 5.22
N MET A 98 -3.54 3.71 5.26
CA MET A 98 -4.27 3.17 4.11
C MET A 98 -5.68 2.77 4.54
N ASP A 99 -6.67 3.23 3.80
CA ASP A 99 -8.04 2.75 3.88
C ASP A 99 -8.27 1.78 2.72
N TYR A 100 -8.36 0.49 3.05
CA TYR A 100 -8.54 -0.55 2.04
C TYR A 100 -9.90 -0.44 1.34
N GLY A 101 -10.94 0.09 2.00
CA GLY A 101 -12.22 0.33 1.37
C GLY A 101 -12.11 1.28 0.17
N SER A 102 -11.35 2.36 0.33
CA SER A 102 -11.07 3.29 -0.77
C SER A 102 -10.24 2.63 -1.88
N VAL A 103 -9.25 1.81 -1.53
CA VAL A 103 -8.44 1.06 -2.51
C VAL A 103 -9.31 0.07 -3.28
N MET A 104 -10.20 -0.66 -2.59
CA MET A 104 -11.10 -1.62 -3.22
C MET A 104 -12.14 -0.94 -4.13
N ALA A 105 -12.60 0.27 -3.80
CA ALA A 105 -13.48 1.04 -4.67
C ALA A 105 -12.80 1.36 -6.01
N VAL A 106 -11.56 1.88 -5.97
CA VAL A 106 -10.77 2.18 -7.18
C VAL A 106 -10.45 0.90 -7.97
N ALA A 107 -10.07 -0.18 -7.30
CA ALA A 107 -9.81 -1.45 -7.96
C ALA A 107 -11.07 -2.00 -8.63
N GLY A 108 -12.24 -1.88 -7.98
CA GLY A 108 -13.52 -2.31 -8.53
C GLY A 108 -13.92 -1.60 -9.82
N GLU A 109 -13.56 -0.32 -9.96
CA GLU A 109 -13.75 0.43 -11.20
C GLU A 109 -12.91 -0.12 -12.36
N GLN A 110 -11.72 -0.65 -12.08
CA GLN A 110 -10.79 -1.14 -13.10
C GLN A 110 -11.01 -2.60 -13.47
N ILE A 111 -11.23 -3.49 -12.48
CA ILE A 111 -11.30 -4.95 -12.71
C ILE A 111 -12.73 -5.50 -12.57
N GLY A 112 -13.70 -4.64 -12.22
CA GLY A 112 -15.08 -5.02 -11.97
C GLY A 112 -15.29 -5.64 -10.58
N THR A 113 -16.50 -5.49 -10.05
CA THR A 113 -16.84 -5.99 -8.70
C THR A 113 -16.78 -7.51 -8.58
N ALA A 114 -17.00 -8.24 -9.67
CA ALA A 114 -16.88 -9.70 -9.69
C ALA A 114 -15.45 -10.19 -9.41
N GLY A 115 -14.42 -9.43 -9.81
CA GLY A 115 -13.02 -9.73 -9.53
C GLY A 115 -12.62 -9.54 -8.06
N LEU A 116 -13.44 -8.82 -7.29
CA LEU A 116 -13.21 -8.55 -5.88
C LEU A 116 -14.07 -9.43 -4.95
N SER A 117 -14.89 -10.31 -5.53
CA SER A 117 -15.73 -11.22 -4.74
C SER A 117 -14.89 -12.13 -3.85
N GLY A 118 -15.26 -12.21 -2.57
CA GLY A 118 -14.51 -12.93 -1.53
C GLY A 118 -13.50 -12.07 -0.75
N PHE A 119 -13.30 -10.81 -1.18
CA PHE A 119 -12.44 -9.85 -0.50
C PHE A 119 -13.23 -8.68 0.12
N GLU A 120 -14.55 -8.81 0.27
CA GLU A 120 -15.43 -7.76 0.76
C GLU A 120 -15.06 -7.27 2.17
N PHE A 121 -14.44 -8.13 2.97
CA PHE A 121 -13.94 -7.78 4.31
C PHE A 121 -12.87 -6.67 4.25
N LEU A 122 -12.13 -6.54 3.14
CA LEU A 122 -11.16 -5.46 2.95
C LEU A 122 -11.82 -4.08 2.97
N ASN A 123 -13.09 -3.96 2.56
CA ASN A 123 -13.85 -2.70 2.65
C ASN A 123 -14.03 -2.20 4.10
N LYS A 124 -13.77 -3.06 5.07
CA LYS A 124 -13.88 -2.79 6.51
C LYS A 124 -12.52 -2.72 7.21
N MET A 125 -11.47 -2.72 6.42
CA MET A 125 -10.08 -2.75 6.88
C MET A 125 -9.39 -1.41 6.64
N SER A 126 -8.54 -1.03 7.58
CA SER A 126 -7.61 0.07 7.44
C SER A 126 -6.26 -0.34 8.01
N MET A 127 -5.19 0.29 7.55
CA MET A 127 -3.85 0.09 8.09
C MET A 127 -3.26 1.43 8.52
N ALA A 128 -2.61 1.43 9.66
CA ALA A 128 -1.78 2.53 10.13
C ALA A 128 -0.38 2.00 10.45
N MET A 129 0.65 2.67 9.91
CA MET A 129 2.04 2.29 10.14
C MET A 129 2.85 3.54 10.51
N PRO A 130 3.00 3.82 11.82
CA PRO A 130 3.98 4.78 12.30
C PRO A 130 5.39 4.30 11.99
N VAL A 131 6.27 5.21 11.59
CA VAL A 131 7.67 4.96 11.29
C VAL A 131 8.52 5.95 12.09
N ASP A 132 9.47 5.42 12.84
CA ASP A 132 10.40 6.19 13.67
C ASP A 132 11.83 5.97 13.18
N PHE A 133 12.59 7.05 12.99
CA PHE A 133 14.02 7.03 12.64
C PHE A 133 14.85 7.12 13.92
N GLU A 134 15.38 6.00 14.35
CA GLU A 134 16.25 5.91 15.52
C GLU A 134 17.73 5.80 15.10
N LYS A 135 18.63 6.01 16.06
CA LYS A 135 20.07 5.88 15.77
C LYS A 135 20.40 4.45 15.30
N GLY A 136 20.77 4.33 14.02
CA GLY A 136 21.22 3.06 13.42
C GLY A 136 20.08 2.10 13.04
N LYS A 137 18.80 2.49 13.17
CA LYS A 137 17.67 1.67 12.73
C LYS A 137 16.46 2.51 12.34
N ILE A 138 15.60 1.91 11.55
CA ILE A 138 14.25 2.39 11.26
C ILE A 138 13.27 1.43 11.91
N VAL A 139 12.33 1.93 12.68
CA VAL A 139 11.29 1.13 13.33
C VAL A 139 9.95 1.44 12.68
N ALA A 140 9.29 0.42 12.14
CA ALA A 140 7.96 0.52 11.57
C ALA A 140 7.05 -0.55 12.19
N GLU A 141 5.86 -0.16 12.65
CA GLU A 141 4.88 -1.07 13.25
C GLU A 141 3.56 -0.97 12.48
N ALA A 142 3.28 -1.93 11.60
CA ALA A 142 2.01 -1.96 10.90
C ALA A 142 0.89 -2.47 11.83
N ARG A 143 -0.21 -1.72 11.90
CA ARG A 143 -1.43 -2.08 12.64
C ARG A 143 -2.58 -2.16 11.66
N ILE A 144 -3.24 -3.31 11.64
CA ILE A 144 -4.46 -3.54 10.89
C ILE A 144 -5.64 -3.28 11.83
N LEU A 145 -6.59 -2.50 11.36
CA LEU A 145 -7.75 -2.05 12.09
C LEU A 145 -9.01 -2.49 11.32
N PHE A 146 -10.01 -2.96 12.04
CA PHE A 146 -11.27 -3.44 11.46
C PHE A 146 -12.43 -2.60 11.97
N SER A 147 -13.34 -2.20 11.08
CA SER A 147 -14.54 -1.45 11.46
C SER A 147 -15.65 -2.35 11.99
N ASP A 148 -15.56 -3.68 11.77
CA ASP A 148 -16.46 -4.65 12.39
C ASP A 148 -15.74 -5.98 12.70
N LYS A 149 -16.35 -6.76 13.61
CA LYS A 149 -15.80 -8.04 14.09
C LYS A 149 -15.85 -9.17 13.07
N GLU A 150 -16.78 -9.13 12.13
CA GLU A 150 -16.87 -10.17 11.11
C GLU A 150 -15.73 -10.06 10.10
N ALA A 151 -15.38 -8.83 9.70
CA ALA A 151 -14.21 -8.57 8.85
C ALA A 151 -12.91 -8.99 9.56
N GLU A 152 -12.77 -8.68 10.86
CA GLU A 152 -11.64 -9.14 11.66
C GLU A 152 -11.54 -10.67 11.67
N LYS A 153 -12.66 -11.38 11.89
CA LYS A 153 -12.72 -12.84 11.90
C LYS A 153 -12.31 -13.42 10.54
N GLN A 154 -12.84 -12.89 9.43
CA GLN A 154 -12.50 -13.34 8.08
C GLN A 154 -11.01 -13.14 7.78
N TYR A 155 -10.45 -12.01 8.18
CA TYR A 155 -9.01 -11.77 8.08
C TYR A 155 -8.20 -12.75 8.93
N MET A 156 -8.62 -13.00 10.17
CA MET A 156 -7.93 -13.94 11.06
C MET A 156 -8.02 -15.38 10.55
N GLU A 157 -9.11 -15.78 9.90
CA GLU A 157 -9.21 -17.07 9.20
C GLU A 157 -8.22 -17.15 8.03
N MET A 158 -8.06 -16.06 7.28
CA MET A 158 -7.10 -15.96 6.18
C MET A 158 -5.65 -16.10 6.68
N VAL A 159 -5.29 -15.37 7.73
CA VAL A 159 -3.92 -15.42 8.27
C VAL A 159 -3.64 -16.68 9.09
N ALA A 160 -4.68 -17.43 9.49
CA ALA A 160 -4.51 -18.71 10.20
C ALA A 160 -3.80 -19.79 9.37
N ALA A 161 -3.73 -19.63 8.05
CA ALA A 161 -2.91 -20.49 7.19
C ALA A 161 -1.42 -20.13 7.25
N GLN A 162 -1.06 -18.95 7.77
CA GLN A 162 0.33 -18.55 7.96
C GLN A 162 0.92 -19.25 9.17
N ARG A 163 2.22 -19.57 9.07
CA ARG A 163 3.00 -20.16 10.16
C ARG A 163 4.16 -19.25 10.52
N LYS A 164 4.76 -19.53 11.67
CA LYS A 164 6.00 -18.87 12.04
C LYS A 164 7.14 -19.43 11.17
N MET A 165 7.81 -18.54 10.46
CA MET A 165 8.97 -18.88 9.65
C MET A 165 10.16 -19.21 10.55
N ASP A 166 10.89 -20.29 10.28
CA ASP A 166 12.15 -20.60 10.94
C ASP A 166 13.37 -20.04 10.20
N GLY A 167 13.23 -19.85 8.91
CA GLY A 167 14.22 -19.18 8.07
C GLY A 167 15.42 -20.06 7.65
N ASP A 168 15.41 -21.34 7.92
CA ASP A 168 16.53 -22.23 7.59
C ASP A 168 16.79 -22.31 6.07
N PHE A 169 15.73 -22.22 5.26
CA PHE A 169 15.84 -22.20 3.80
C PHE A 169 16.51 -20.92 3.26
N LEU A 170 16.56 -19.82 4.04
CA LEU A 170 17.26 -18.59 3.63
C LEU A 170 18.74 -18.84 3.34
N LYS A 171 19.32 -19.89 3.93
CA LYS A 171 20.69 -20.34 3.66
C LYS A 171 20.89 -20.85 2.23
N MET A 172 19.80 -21.20 1.54
CA MET A 172 19.83 -21.66 0.14
C MET A 172 19.80 -20.52 -0.87
N LEU A 173 19.51 -19.30 -0.41
CA LEU A 173 19.46 -18.13 -1.28
C LEU A 173 20.86 -17.61 -1.60
N PRO A 174 21.13 -17.19 -2.86
CA PRO A 174 22.40 -16.56 -3.22
C PRO A 174 22.67 -15.30 -2.41
N ALA A 175 23.94 -15.08 -2.06
CA ALA A 175 24.34 -13.86 -1.34
C ALA A 175 24.15 -12.57 -2.18
N GLU A 176 24.16 -12.69 -3.50
CA GLU A 176 23.99 -11.58 -4.46
C GLU A 176 22.53 -11.28 -4.80
N ASN A 177 21.62 -11.74 -3.96
CA ASN A 177 20.19 -11.52 -4.13
C ASN A 177 19.82 -10.03 -3.93
N VAL A 178 19.01 -9.48 -4.82
CA VAL A 178 18.56 -8.07 -4.76
C VAL A 178 17.47 -7.89 -3.71
N ALA A 179 16.48 -8.79 -3.70
CA ALA A 179 15.37 -8.76 -2.75
C ALA A 179 14.75 -10.16 -2.58
N THR A 180 14.29 -10.45 -1.38
CA THR A 180 13.54 -11.68 -1.09
C THR A 180 12.29 -11.33 -0.30
N LEU A 181 11.15 -11.87 -0.74
CA LEU A 181 9.93 -11.94 0.03
C LEU A 181 9.81 -13.37 0.56
N ALA A 182 9.78 -13.52 1.87
CA ALA A 182 9.69 -14.83 2.51
C ALA A 182 8.56 -14.86 3.53
N GLY A 183 8.00 -16.05 3.72
CA GLY A 183 6.96 -16.33 4.70
C GLY A 183 6.83 -17.81 4.95
N SER A 184 5.94 -18.22 5.83
CA SER A 184 5.67 -19.63 6.10
C SER A 184 4.17 -19.87 6.04
N MET A 185 3.73 -20.98 5.42
CA MET A 185 2.32 -21.28 5.25
C MET A 185 1.99 -22.77 5.32
N ASP A 186 0.75 -23.05 5.66
CA ASP A 186 0.11 -24.35 5.46
C ASP A 186 -0.57 -24.33 4.09
N GLY A 187 -0.01 -25.01 3.13
CA GLY A 187 -0.49 -24.99 1.75
C GLY A 187 -1.88 -25.62 1.60
N THR A 188 -2.22 -26.64 2.41
CA THR A 188 -3.56 -27.23 2.42
C THR A 188 -4.62 -26.20 2.85
N ARG A 189 -4.38 -25.55 4.00
CA ARG A 189 -5.28 -24.48 4.47
C ARG A 189 -5.36 -23.30 3.54
N THR A 190 -4.22 -22.92 2.96
CA THR A 190 -4.16 -21.83 1.97
C THR A 190 -5.00 -22.18 0.74
N TYR A 191 -4.88 -23.41 0.22
CA TYR A 191 -5.70 -23.87 -0.90
C TYR A 191 -7.20 -23.84 -0.56
N GLU A 192 -7.60 -24.40 0.59
CA GLU A 192 -9.01 -24.41 1.05
C GLU A 192 -9.58 -23.00 1.21
N MET A 193 -8.79 -22.07 1.72
CA MET A 193 -9.16 -20.67 1.87
C MET A 193 -9.33 -20.00 0.49
N LEU A 194 -8.37 -20.13 -0.39
CA LEU A 194 -8.42 -19.54 -1.73
C LEU A 194 -9.55 -20.13 -2.58
N GLN A 195 -9.88 -21.42 -2.39
CA GLN A 195 -10.98 -22.06 -3.10
C GLN A 195 -12.35 -21.43 -2.77
N LYS A 196 -12.50 -20.79 -1.61
CA LYS A 196 -13.74 -20.07 -1.24
C LYS A 196 -13.90 -18.76 -2.02
N ILE A 197 -12.84 -18.26 -2.62
CA ILE A 197 -12.82 -17.01 -3.41
C ILE A 197 -13.15 -17.37 -4.87
N PRO A 198 -14.25 -16.85 -5.46
CA PRO A 198 -14.75 -17.28 -6.76
C PRO A 198 -13.70 -17.22 -7.88
N MET A 199 -12.87 -16.18 -7.90
CA MET A 199 -11.80 -16.03 -8.90
C MET A 199 -10.79 -17.18 -8.83
N TYR A 200 -10.31 -17.51 -7.63
CA TYR A 200 -9.35 -18.62 -7.45
C TYR A 200 -10.01 -19.99 -7.66
N SER A 201 -11.27 -20.15 -7.23
CA SER A 201 -12.01 -21.37 -7.49
C SER A 201 -12.10 -21.70 -8.98
N MET A 202 -12.34 -20.68 -9.82
CA MET A 202 -12.34 -20.83 -11.27
C MET A 202 -10.94 -21.20 -11.82
N VAL A 203 -9.88 -20.53 -11.34
CA VAL A 203 -8.50 -20.85 -11.74
C VAL A 203 -8.14 -22.29 -11.37
N PHE A 204 -8.51 -22.74 -10.15
CA PHE A 204 -8.24 -24.11 -9.70
C PHE A 204 -9.04 -25.16 -10.50
N ALA A 205 -10.26 -24.83 -10.94
CA ALA A 205 -11.03 -25.69 -11.82
C ALA A 205 -10.36 -25.87 -13.20
N MET A 206 -9.72 -24.81 -13.71
CA MET A 206 -8.99 -24.84 -14.99
C MET A 206 -7.61 -25.50 -14.88
N ALA A 207 -7.02 -25.51 -13.69
CA ALA A 207 -5.69 -26.05 -13.43
C ALA A 207 -5.69 -26.99 -12.19
N PRO A 208 -6.31 -28.18 -12.27
CA PRO A 208 -6.46 -29.08 -11.13
C PRO A 208 -5.13 -29.57 -10.53
N GLN A 209 -4.05 -29.51 -11.31
CA GLN A 209 -2.70 -29.84 -10.86
C GLN A 209 -2.14 -28.87 -9.79
N VAL A 210 -2.75 -27.68 -9.63
CA VAL A 210 -2.34 -26.70 -8.61
C VAL A 210 -2.62 -27.23 -7.20
N LYS A 211 -3.70 -27.99 -7.02
CA LYS A 211 -4.08 -28.54 -5.71
C LYS A 211 -2.98 -29.37 -5.06
N PRO A 212 -2.48 -30.46 -5.69
CA PRO A 212 -1.43 -31.29 -5.07
C PRO A 212 -0.13 -30.50 -4.84
N ILE A 213 0.19 -29.52 -5.69
CA ILE A 213 1.37 -28.65 -5.49
C ILE A 213 1.18 -27.79 -4.23
N MET A 214 0.03 -27.13 -4.09
CA MET A 214 -0.26 -26.31 -2.92
C MET A 214 -0.27 -27.17 -1.64
N GLU A 215 -0.94 -28.33 -1.66
CA GLU A 215 -1.03 -29.22 -0.51
C GLU A 215 0.34 -29.84 -0.13
N ALA A 216 1.28 -29.89 -1.05
CA ALA A 216 2.65 -30.34 -0.76
C ALA A 216 3.45 -29.31 0.04
N ILE A 217 3.12 -28.03 -0.04
CA ILE A 217 3.83 -26.97 0.70
C ILE A 217 3.41 -27.03 2.17
N ASP A 218 4.37 -27.08 3.08
CA ASP A 218 4.13 -27.11 4.53
C ASP A 218 5.32 -26.53 5.30
N GLY A 219 5.45 -25.21 5.24
CA GLY A 219 6.55 -24.53 5.87
C GLY A 219 6.92 -23.25 5.15
N ASP A 220 8.20 -23.00 5.06
CA ASP A 220 8.73 -21.77 4.52
C ASP A 220 8.65 -21.71 2.99
N ILE A 221 8.36 -20.53 2.48
CA ILE A 221 8.33 -20.20 1.05
C ILE A 221 9.03 -18.87 0.84
N ALA A 222 9.84 -18.78 -0.21
CA ALA A 222 10.48 -17.53 -0.61
C ALA A 222 10.42 -17.30 -2.11
N LEU A 223 10.12 -16.07 -2.46
CA LEU A 223 10.27 -15.52 -3.80
C LEU A 223 11.44 -14.55 -3.80
N SER A 224 12.47 -14.84 -4.59
CA SER A 224 13.68 -14.02 -4.67
C SER A 224 13.80 -13.38 -6.05
N PHE A 225 14.15 -12.10 -6.03
CA PHE A 225 14.52 -11.33 -7.22
C PHE A 225 16.04 -11.19 -7.27
N HIS A 226 16.65 -11.66 -8.33
CA HIS A 226 18.12 -11.67 -8.50
C HIS A 226 18.60 -10.51 -9.38
N GLY A 227 17.74 -9.94 -10.21
CA GLY A 227 18.08 -8.88 -11.13
C GLY A 227 17.19 -8.90 -12.38
N MET A 228 17.69 -8.27 -13.41
CA MET A 228 17.08 -8.29 -14.74
C MET A 228 17.98 -9.06 -15.69
N THR A 229 17.38 -9.75 -16.67
CA THR A 229 18.14 -10.39 -17.75
C THR A 229 19.04 -9.38 -18.48
N ASP A 230 20.07 -9.84 -19.19
CA ASP A 230 21.05 -9.01 -19.88
C ASP A 230 20.44 -7.94 -20.80
N ASN A 231 19.25 -8.20 -21.33
CA ASN A 231 18.49 -7.23 -22.14
C ASN A 231 17.53 -6.34 -21.32
N GLY A 232 17.52 -6.48 -19.98
CA GLY A 232 16.70 -5.68 -19.08
C GLY A 232 15.18 -5.87 -19.21
N ARG A 233 14.72 -6.90 -19.90
CA ARG A 233 13.31 -7.08 -20.26
C ARG A 233 12.53 -8.00 -19.31
N MET A 234 13.22 -8.94 -18.68
CA MET A 234 12.57 -9.91 -17.78
C MET A 234 13.28 -9.97 -16.42
N PRO A 235 12.52 -10.01 -15.32
CA PRO A 235 13.11 -10.24 -14.01
C PRO A 235 13.60 -11.70 -13.89
N GLU A 236 14.75 -11.86 -13.27
CA GLU A 236 15.25 -13.15 -12.81
C GLU A 236 14.68 -13.44 -11.44
N LEU A 237 13.83 -14.47 -11.35
CA LEU A 237 13.12 -14.84 -10.14
C LEU A 237 13.40 -16.30 -9.80
N SER A 238 13.50 -16.60 -8.51
CA SER A 238 13.43 -17.97 -8.01
C SER A 238 12.35 -18.09 -6.93
N LEU A 239 11.67 -19.23 -6.94
CA LEU A 239 10.73 -19.63 -5.90
C LEU A 239 11.29 -20.87 -5.19
N ILE A 240 11.38 -20.79 -3.88
CA ILE A 240 11.79 -21.91 -3.02
C ILE A 240 10.64 -22.16 -2.05
N ALA A 241 10.27 -23.41 -1.85
CA ALA A 241 9.23 -23.81 -0.91
C ALA A 241 9.61 -25.07 -0.18
N GLU A 242 9.31 -25.12 1.11
CA GLU A 242 9.45 -26.31 1.91
C GLU A 242 8.27 -27.28 1.66
N LEU A 243 8.59 -28.56 1.44
CA LEU A 243 7.59 -29.56 1.09
C LEU A 243 7.43 -30.58 2.21
N LYS A 244 6.18 -31.02 2.46
CA LYS A 244 5.86 -32.12 3.39
C LYS A 244 6.57 -33.42 3.06
N ASP A 245 6.57 -33.74 1.76
CA ASP A 245 7.14 -34.96 1.23
C ASP A 245 7.85 -34.64 -0.11
N PRO A 246 9.18 -34.70 -0.17
CA PRO A 246 9.92 -34.46 -1.40
C PRO A 246 9.67 -35.53 -2.50
N ALA A 247 9.01 -36.65 -2.19
CA ALA A 247 8.67 -37.67 -3.17
C ALA A 247 7.45 -37.33 -4.04
N ILE A 248 6.76 -36.20 -3.75
CA ILE A 248 5.57 -35.75 -4.52
C ILE A 248 5.96 -35.04 -5.82
N MET A 249 7.21 -34.64 -5.99
CA MET A 249 7.76 -34.09 -7.23
C MET A 249 8.58 -35.12 -8.00
#